data_34389dbed8c08d2a1ef6add44ef2824d
#
_entry.id   34389dbed8c08d2a1ef6add44ef2824d
#
_cell.length_a   1.000
_cell.length_b   1.000
_cell.length_c   1.000
_cell.angle_alpha   90.00
_cell.angle_beta   90.00
_cell.angle_gamma   90.00
#
_symmetry.space_group_name_H-M   'P 1'
#
loop_
_entity.id
_entity.type
_entity.pdbx_description
1 polymer ?
#
loop_
_entity_poly.entity_id
_entity_poly.type
_entity_poly.pdbx_seq_one_letter_code
_entity_poly.pdbx_strand_id
1 'polypeptide(L)'
;MVQRDYYLNRLIRNMWNGEIKVITGIRRCGKSVLLFDLFYNYLLSRGTAEDAIVRIELDQRRYYKYRNPIVLCEYIESIITGAPEKQFYLFIDEVQLTTKVVDKENGNIEVTIYDMLNELKAYKNLDVYVTGSNSKGLSKDIATEFRGR
;
A
#
# COMPACT_ATOMS: atom_id res chain seq x y z
N MET A 1 -11.59 -13.64 16.38
CA MET A 1 -10.33 -14.30 16.14
C MET A 1 -9.20 -13.49 16.75
N VAL A 2 -8.51 -14.12 17.69
CA VAL A 2 -7.47 -13.45 18.46
C VAL A 2 -6.34 -12.93 17.56
N GLN A 3 -5.90 -13.76 16.60
CA GLN A 3 -4.82 -13.37 15.70
C GLN A 3 -5.17 -12.17 14.83
N ARG A 4 -6.38 -12.16 14.29
CA ARG A 4 -6.82 -11.04 13.45
C ARG A 4 -6.89 -9.75 14.25
N ASP A 5 -7.39 -9.82 15.47
CA ASP A 5 -7.46 -8.64 16.34
C ASP A 5 -6.06 -8.13 16.67
N TYR A 6 -5.11 -9.04 16.88
CA TYR A 6 -3.74 -8.66 17.14
C TYR A 6 -3.14 -7.88 15.97
N TYR A 7 -3.29 -8.39 14.75
CA TYR A 7 -2.72 -7.73 13.58
C TYR A 7 -3.46 -6.46 13.23
N LEU A 8 -4.77 -6.45 13.41
CA LEU A 8 -5.55 -5.23 13.20
C LEU A 8 -5.07 -4.13 14.15
N ASN A 9 -4.88 -4.48 15.42
CA ASN A 9 -4.42 -3.51 16.41
C ASN A 9 -3.01 -3.02 16.10
N ARG A 10 -2.15 -3.86 15.53
CA ARG A 10 -0.82 -3.42 15.10
C ARG A 10 -0.92 -2.40 13.96
N LEU A 11 -1.82 -2.62 13.01
CA LEU A 11 -2.03 -1.64 11.94
C LEU A 11 -2.50 -0.32 12.51
N ILE A 12 -3.48 -0.38 13.42
CA ILE A 12 -4.03 0.82 14.03
C ILE A 12 -2.94 1.61 14.77
N ARG A 13 -2.12 0.92 15.55
CA ARG A 13 -1.05 1.58 16.32
C ARG A 13 0.04 2.19 15.43
N ASN A 14 0.17 1.71 14.21
CA ASN A 14 1.21 2.20 13.30
C ASN A 14 0.69 3.15 12.23
N MET A 15 -0.56 3.56 12.34
CA MET A 15 -1.13 4.54 11.42
C MET A 15 -0.31 5.82 11.45
N TRP A 16 -0.03 6.32 10.26
CA TRP A 16 0.66 7.60 10.08
C TRP A 16 2.04 7.66 10.76
N ASN A 17 2.73 6.52 10.81
CA ASN A 17 4.07 6.46 11.40
C ASN A 17 5.19 6.82 10.41
N GLY A 18 4.84 7.18 9.17
CA GLY A 18 5.81 7.55 8.16
C GLY A 18 6.43 6.36 7.43
N GLU A 19 6.04 5.15 7.76
CA GLU A 19 6.57 3.93 7.16
C GLU A 19 5.53 3.27 6.29
N ILE A 20 6.00 2.49 5.32
CA ILE A 20 5.12 1.65 4.51
C ILE A 20 4.81 0.40 5.33
N LYS A 21 3.53 0.11 5.53
CA LYS A 21 3.10 -1.08 6.27
C LYS A 21 2.98 -2.24 5.29
N VAL A 22 3.77 -3.29 5.51
CA VAL A 22 3.83 -4.46 4.62
C VAL A 22 3.25 -5.66 5.34
N ILE A 23 2.22 -6.25 4.78
CA ILE A 23 1.55 -7.42 5.35
C ILE A 23 1.92 -8.65 4.53
N THR A 24 2.63 -9.58 5.15
CA THR A 24 3.08 -10.81 4.49
C THR A 24 2.79 -12.01 5.37
N GLY A 25 2.98 -13.19 4.82
CA GLY A 25 2.98 -14.43 5.60
C GLY A 25 1.64 -14.99 5.97
N ILE A 26 0.58 -14.21 5.89
CA ILE A 26 -0.78 -14.69 6.12
C ILE A 26 -1.31 -15.21 4.79
N ARG A 27 -1.63 -16.49 4.74
CA ARG A 27 -2.01 -17.13 3.49
C ARG A 27 -3.50 -17.01 3.24
N ARG A 28 -3.85 -17.14 1.96
CA ARG A 28 -5.23 -17.18 1.47
C ARG A 28 -5.95 -15.89 1.78
N CYS A 29 -7.05 -15.96 2.51
CA CYS A 29 -7.86 -14.77 2.78
C CYS A 29 -7.29 -13.86 3.85
N GLY A 30 -6.20 -14.26 4.54
CA GLY A 30 -5.74 -13.53 5.71
C GLY A 30 -5.28 -12.12 5.46
N LYS A 31 -4.37 -11.92 4.50
CA LYS A 31 -3.79 -10.60 4.22
C LYS A 31 -4.84 -9.63 3.69
N SER A 32 -5.58 -10.07 2.67
CA SER A 32 -6.57 -9.21 2.03
C SER A 32 -7.72 -8.90 2.97
N VAL A 33 -8.16 -9.88 3.76
CA VAL A 33 -9.22 -9.65 4.73
C VAL A 33 -8.76 -8.66 5.80
N LEU A 34 -7.53 -8.79 6.28
CA LEU A 34 -7.02 -7.87 7.29
C LEU A 34 -7.04 -6.44 6.79
N LEU A 35 -6.57 -6.20 5.58
CA LEU A 35 -6.43 -4.85 5.05
C LEU A 35 -7.74 -4.34 4.44
N PHE A 36 -8.34 -5.10 3.52
CA PHE A 36 -9.44 -4.62 2.70
C PHE A 36 -10.81 -4.80 3.34
N ASP A 37 -10.88 -5.51 4.44
CA ASP A 37 -12.12 -5.71 5.17
C ASP A 37 -12.00 -5.14 6.57
N LEU A 38 -11.14 -5.70 7.41
CA LEU A 38 -11.08 -5.31 8.81
C LEU A 38 -10.56 -3.88 8.99
N PHE A 39 -9.42 -3.56 8.41
CA PHE A 39 -8.85 -2.22 8.57
C PHE A 39 -9.67 -1.18 7.80
N TYR A 40 -10.12 -1.53 6.61
CA TYR A 40 -10.98 -0.65 5.83
C TYR A 40 -12.23 -0.26 6.63
N ASN A 41 -12.92 -1.24 7.19
CA ASN A 41 -14.13 -0.98 7.98
C ASN A 41 -13.82 -0.24 9.27
N TYR A 42 -12.67 -0.49 9.87
CA TYR A 42 -12.25 0.29 11.03
C TYR A 42 -12.13 1.77 10.67
N LEU A 43 -11.48 2.07 9.54
CA LEU A 43 -11.32 3.46 9.11
C LEU A 43 -12.67 4.14 8.86
N LEU A 44 -13.58 3.43 8.19
CA LEU A 44 -14.91 3.98 7.96
C LEU A 44 -15.66 4.23 9.28
N SER A 45 -15.52 3.31 10.23
CA SER A 45 -16.21 3.43 11.51
C SER A 45 -15.75 4.64 12.31
N ARG A 46 -14.54 5.10 12.08
CA ARG A 46 -14.01 6.28 12.80
C ARG A 46 -14.18 7.57 12.00
N GLY A 47 -14.92 7.51 10.89
CA GLY A 47 -15.26 8.72 10.14
C GLY A 47 -14.46 8.99 8.90
N THR A 48 -13.55 8.07 8.51
CA THR A 48 -12.79 8.24 7.27
C THR A 48 -13.74 8.08 6.08
N ALA A 49 -13.70 9.03 5.15
CA ALA A 49 -14.52 8.96 3.96
C ALA A 49 -14.01 7.88 3.00
N GLU A 50 -14.94 7.24 2.28
CA GLU A 50 -14.55 6.19 1.35
C GLU A 50 -13.59 6.70 0.28
N ASP A 51 -13.78 7.93 -0.18
CA ASP A 51 -12.91 8.48 -1.23
C ASP A 51 -11.53 8.89 -0.72
N ALA A 52 -11.31 8.80 0.58
CA ALA A 52 -9.98 9.00 1.17
C ALA A 52 -9.16 7.72 1.19
N ILE A 53 -9.76 6.58 0.82
CA ILE A 53 -9.08 5.29 0.80
C ILE A 53 -8.96 4.84 -0.65
N VAL A 54 -7.73 4.81 -1.16
CA VAL A 54 -7.46 4.39 -2.54
C VAL A 54 -7.09 2.91 -2.49
N ARG A 55 -7.88 2.10 -3.17
CA ARG A 55 -7.71 0.64 -3.19
C ARG A 55 -7.18 0.22 -4.56
N ILE A 56 -6.05 -0.46 -4.58
CA ILE A 56 -5.43 -0.99 -5.80
C ILE A 56 -5.26 -2.49 -5.61
N GLU A 57 -6.08 -3.28 -6.30
CA GLU A 57 -6.07 -4.74 -6.19
C GLU A 57 -5.46 -5.33 -7.44
N LEU A 58 -4.15 -5.54 -7.42
CA LEU A 58 -3.37 -5.83 -8.62
C LEU A 58 -3.66 -7.18 -9.26
N ASP A 59 -4.33 -8.09 -8.57
CA ASP A 59 -4.75 -9.35 -9.15
C ASP A 59 -6.06 -9.23 -9.93
N GLN A 60 -6.72 -8.07 -9.89
CA GLN A 60 -7.95 -7.84 -10.62
C GLN A 60 -7.66 -7.09 -11.91
N ARG A 61 -8.30 -7.55 -12.99
CA ARG A 61 -8.04 -7.08 -14.34
C ARG A 61 -8.12 -5.56 -14.49
N ARG A 62 -9.09 -4.92 -13.85
CA ARG A 62 -9.27 -3.47 -13.99
C ARG A 62 -8.11 -2.66 -13.42
N TYR A 63 -7.26 -3.30 -12.61
CA TYR A 63 -6.10 -2.63 -12.03
C TYR A 63 -4.78 -3.04 -12.70
N TYR A 64 -4.80 -3.86 -13.74
CA TYR A 64 -3.56 -4.37 -14.35
C TYR A 64 -2.64 -3.27 -14.81
N LYS A 65 -3.17 -2.12 -15.25
CA LYS A 65 -2.30 -1.02 -15.68
C LYS A 65 -1.42 -0.50 -14.56
N TYR A 66 -1.85 -0.68 -13.33
CA TYR A 66 -1.07 -0.23 -12.16
C TYR A 66 0.01 -1.22 -11.76
N ARG A 67 0.15 -2.34 -12.46
CA ARG A 67 1.32 -3.20 -12.31
C ARG A 67 2.57 -2.52 -12.82
N ASN A 68 2.43 -1.47 -13.64
CA ASN A 68 3.51 -0.57 -14.00
C ASN A 68 3.68 0.42 -12.85
N PRO A 69 4.81 0.37 -12.12
CA PRO A 69 4.97 1.21 -10.93
C PRO A 69 4.99 2.70 -11.21
N ILE A 70 5.43 3.12 -12.40
CA ILE A 70 5.39 4.54 -12.75
C ILE A 70 3.96 5.01 -12.93
N VAL A 71 3.14 4.21 -13.62
CA VAL A 71 1.72 4.53 -13.84
C VAL A 71 1.00 4.60 -12.50
N LEU A 72 1.27 3.64 -11.62
CA LEU A 72 0.67 3.62 -10.29
C LEU A 72 1.05 4.88 -9.52
N CYS A 73 2.32 5.20 -9.48
CA CYS A 73 2.82 6.34 -8.73
C CYS A 73 2.19 7.64 -9.22
N GLU A 74 2.15 7.84 -10.53
CA GLU A 74 1.56 9.05 -11.12
C GLU A 74 0.08 9.16 -10.80
N TYR A 75 -0.63 8.04 -10.82
CA TYR A 75 -2.04 8.03 -10.47
C TYR A 75 -2.26 8.48 -9.03
N ILE A 76 -1.50 7.91 -8.10
CA ILE A 76 -1.63 8.26 -6.69
C ILE A 76 -1.25 9.71 -6.46
N GLU A 77 -0.16 10.16 -7.08
CA GLU A 77 0.26 11.56 -6.94
C GLU A 77 -0.80 12.52 -7.43
N SER A 78 -1.48 12.18 -8.53
CA SER A 78 -2.53 13.06 -9.06
C SER A 78 -3.68 13.23 -8.07
N ILE A 79 -3.96 12.20 -7.28
CA ILE A 79 -5.03 12.26 -6.28
C ILE A 79 -4.60 13.10 -5.08
N ILE A 80 -3.44 12.77 -4.50
CA ILE A 80 -3.06 13.36 -3.22
C ILE A 80 -2.56 14.79 -3.34
N THR A 81 -1.96 15.16 -4.47
CA THR A 81 -1.53 16.53 -4.67
C THR A 81 -2.69 17.46 -5.04
N GLY A 82 -3.78 16.87 -5.55
CA GLY A 82 -4.99 17.64 -5.82
C GLY A 82 -5.75 18.07 -4.58
N ALA A 83 -5.44 17.46 -3.44
CA ALA A 83 -6.09 17.78 -2.16
C ALA A 83 -5.06 17.67 -1.03
N PRO A 84 -4.08 18.58 -0.98
CA PRO A 84 -2.95 18.42 -0.04
C PRO A 84 -3.34 18.50 1.43
N GLU A 85 -4.51 19.05 1.73
CA GLU A 85 -4.98 19.15 3.12
C GLU A 85 -5.73 17.90 3.58
N LYS A 86 -6.07 17.00 2.64
CA LYS A 86 -6.83 15.80 2.94
C LYS A 86 -5.86 14.64 3.19
N GLN A 87 -6.16 13.82 4.17
CA GLN A 87 -5.38 12.62 4.44
C GLN A 87 -5.92 11.45 3.65
N PHE A 88 -5.02 10.74 2.97
CA PHE A 88 -5.38 9.60 2.13
C PHE A 88 -4.69 8.33 2.65
N TYR A 89 -5.36 7.21 2.45
CA TYR A 89 -4.82 5.88 2.72
C TYR A 89 -4.69 5.16 1.40
N LEU A 90 -3.53 4.54 1.15
CA LEU A 90 -3.31 3.75 -0.06
C LEU A 90 -3.17 2.29 0.34
N PHE A 91 -4.04 1.44 -0.23
CA PHE A 91 -4.01 -0.01 -0.03
C PHE A 91 -3.66 -0.67 -1.35
N ILE A 92 -2.53 -1.38 -1.39
CA ILE A 92 -2.13 -2.13 -2.58
C ILE A 92 -2.11 -3.61 -2.23
N ASP A 93 -2.95 -4.40 -2.91
CA ASP A 93 -3.01 -5.84 -2.71
C ASP A 93 -2.12 -6.54 -3.73
N GLU A 94 -1.36 -7.55 -3.29
CA GLU A 94 -0.51 -8.38 -4.14
C GLU A 94 0.58 -7.57 -4.85
N VAL A 95 1.34 -6.82 -4.07
CA VAL A 95 2.33 -5.87 -4.61
C VAL A 95 3.42 -6.57 -5.44
N GLN A 96 3.64 -7.88 -5.23
CA GLN A 96 4.65 -8.62 -6.00
C GLN A 96 4.24 -8.80 -7.47
N LEU A 97 2.99 -8.47 -7.82
CA LEU A 97 2.54 -8.54 -9.22
C LEU A 97 3.00 -7.36 -10.06
N THR A 98 3.59 -6.33 -9.45
CA THR A 98 4.15 -5.23 -10.22
C THR A 98 5.38 -5.67 -11.00
N THR A 99 5.66 -4.98 -12.10
CA THR A 99 6.79 -5.30 -12.97
C THR A 99 7.84 -4.21 -12.87
N LYS A 100 9.08 -4.56 -13.25
CA LYS A 100 10.11 -3.56 -13.43
C LYS A 100 9.87 -2.85 -14.75
N VAL A 101 10.10 -1.55 -14.78
CA VAL A 101 9.97 -0.77 -16.02
C VAL A 101 11.16 0.15 -16.18
N VAL A 102 11.39 0.58 -17.41
CA VAL A 102 12.46 1.55 -17.70
C VAL A 102 11.84 2.93 -17.74
N ASP A 103 12.37 3.85 -16.96
CA ASP A 103 11.92 5.23 -16.94
C ASP A 103 12.67 5.99 -18.04
N LYS A 104 12.04 6.10 -19.19
CA LYS A 104 12.64 6.72 -20.36
C LYS A 104 12.82 8.22 -20.24
N GLU A 105 12.02 8.83 -19.38
CA GLU A 105 12.06 10.28 -19.18
C GLU A 105 13.16 10.69 -18.20
N ASN A 106 13.67 9.73 -17.44
CA ASN A 106 14.67 10.02 -16.41
C ASN A 106 15.90 9.15 -16.58
N GLY A 107 16.47 9.14 -17.79
CA GLY A 107 17.76 8.52 -18.04
C GLY A 107 17.72 7.04 -18.34
N ASN A 108 16.59 6.50 -18.72
CA ASN A 108 16.41 5.07 -19.02
C ASN A 108 16.80 4.16 -17.86
N ILE A 109 16.52 4.61 -16.65
CA ILE A 109 16.84 3.85 -15.44
C ILE A 109 15.69 2.89 -15.15
N GLU A 110 16.04 1.66 -14.77
CA GLU A 110 15.07 0.67 -14.37
C GLU A 110 14.51 1.02 -12.99
N VAL A 111 13.19 1.04 -12.88
CA VAL A 111 12.53 1.32 -11.59
C VAL A 111 11.59 0.19 -11.22
N THR A 112 11.41 0.02 -9.92
CA THR A 112 10.55 -1.00 -9.33
C THR A 112 9.48 -0.32 -8.50
N ILE A 113 8.50 -1.14 -8.06
CA ILE A 113 7.48 -0.63 -7.15
C ILE A 113 8.12 -0.09 -5.85
N TYR A 114 9.21 -0.68 -5.41
CA TYR A 114 9.84 -0.26 -4.16
C TYR A 114 10.42 1.13 -4.26
N ASP A 115 10.97 1.49 -5.44
CA ASP A 115 11.42 2.85 -5.69
C ASP A 115 10.26 3.83 -5.61
N MET A 116 9.13 3.46 -6.19
CA MET A 116 7.96 4.33 -6.22
C MET A 116 7.32 4.45 -4.84
N LEU A 117 7.26 3.36 -4.09
CA LEU A 117 6.73 3.41 -2.72
C LEU A 117 7.59 4.30 -1.84
N ASN A 118 8.90 4.25 -2.04
CA ASN A 118 9.80 5.09 -1.27
C ASN A 118 9.56 6.57 -1.57
N GLU A 119 9.24 6.91 -2.81
CA GLU A 119 8.86 8.28 -3.15
C GLU A 119 7.52 8.67 -2.53
N LEU A 120 6.55 7.77 -2.61
CA LEU A 120 5.20 8.05 -2.11
C LEU A 120 5.17 8.25 -0.61
N LYS A 121 6.02 7.54 0.14
CA LYS A 121 6.00 7.69 1.60
C LYS A 121 6.48 9.07 2.07
N ALA A 122 7.09 9.84 1.18
CA ALA A 122 7.51 11.20 1.52
C ALA A 122 6.35 12.18 1.60
N TYR A 123 5.21 11.85 1.03
CA TYR A 123 4.04 12.72 1.10
C TYR A 123 3.39 12.60 2.49
N LYS A 124 3.22 13.74 3.14
CA LYS A 124 2.70 13.75 4.52
C LYS A 124 1.21 13.45 4.62
N ASN A 125 0.50 13.58 3.51
CA ASN A 125 -0.93 13.31 3.48
C ASN A 125 -1.28 11.94 2.92
N LEU A 126 -0.31 11.01 2.87
CA LEU A 126 -0.53 9.67 2.38
C LEU A 126 0.03 8.64 3.36
N ASP A 127 -0.78 7.65 3.69
CA ASP A 127 -0.38 6.53 4.52
C ASP A 127 -0.51 5.25 3.70
N VAL A 128 0.57 4.48 3.58
CA VAL A 128 0.69 3.39 2.59
C VAL A 128 0.67 2.02 3.27
N TYR A 129 -0.16 1.13 2.74
CA TYR A 129 -0.32 -0.24 3.21
C TYR A 129 -0.28 -1.17 2.00
N VAL A 130 0.57 -2.19 2.03
CA VAL A 130 0.67 -3.14 0.93
C VAL A 130 0.62 -4.56 1.45
N THR A 131 0.11 -5.47 0.62
CA THR A 131 0.19 -6.90 0.90
C THR A 131 1.04 -7.56 -0.17
N GLY A 132 1.65 -8.69 0.18
CA GLY A 132 2.43 -9.45 -0.78
C GLY A 132 2.73 -10.84 -0.26
N SER A 133 3.10 -11.72 -1.17
CA SER A 133 3.41 -13.10 -0.80
C SER A 133 4.75 -13.22 -0.06
N ASN A 134 5.64 -12.24 -0.25
CA ASN A 134 6.88 -12.17 0.53
C ASN A 134 7.37 -10.73 0.50
N SER A 135 8.29 -10.43 1.42
CA SER A 135 8.82 -9.08 1.57
C SER A 135 10.20 -8.91 0.94
N LYS A 136 10.65 -9.87 0.13
CA LYS A 136 11.91 -9.74 -0.57
C LYS A 136 11.91 -8.50 -1.43
N GLY A 137 12.98 -7.73 -1.37
CA GLY A 137 13.08 -6.51 -2.14
C GLY A 137 12.60 -5.27 -1.43
N LEU A 138 11.85 -5.42 -0.35
CA LEU A 138 11.49 -4.27 0.48
C LEU A 138 12.54 -4.13 1.57
N SER A 139 13.16 -2.97 1.63
CA SER A 139 14.14 -2.68 2.67
C SER A 139 13.44 -2.54 4.01
N LYS A 140 14.06 -3.07 5.05
CA LYS A 140 13.56 -2.89 6.41
C LYS A 140 13.59 -1.44 6.83
N ASP A 141 14.43 -0.65 6.17
CA ASP A 141 14.58 0.76 6.49
C ASP A 141 13.41 1.60 6.00
N ILE A 142 12.60 1.09 5.05
CA ILE A 142 11.51 1.85 4.48
C ILE A 142 10.14 1.27 4.81
N ALA A 143 10.08 0.16 5.53
CA ALA A 143 8.80 -0.52 5.74
C ALA A 143 8.69 -1.10 7.14
N THR A 144 7.50 -1.03 7.69
CA THR A 144 7.11 -1.76 8.89
C THR A 144 6.43 -3.04 8.43
N GLU A 145 7.05 -4.17 8.69
CA GLU A 145 6.54 -5.45 8.21
C GLU A 145 5.63 -6.12 9.23
N PHE A 146 4.51 -6.63 8.75
CA PHE A 146 3.54 -7.37 9.54
C PHE A 146 3.50 -8.80 9.02
N ARG A 147 3.97 -9.76 9.81
CA ARG A 147 3.95 -11.17 9.41
C ARG A 147 2.83 -11.92 10.11
N GLY A 148 2.06 -12.66 9.29
CA GLY A 148 1.06 -13.56 9.81
C GLY A 148 1.61 -14.98 9.94
N ARG A 149 0.90 -15.81 10.66
CA ARG A 149 1.26 -17.19 10.86
C ARG A 149 0.10 -18.12 10.58
#